data_bb0a3b2a78642929e5ba5ec11910a524
#
_entry.id   bb0a3b2a78642929e5ba5ec11910a524
#
_cell.length_a   1.000
_cell.length_b   1.000
_cell.length_c   1.000
_cell.angle_alpha   90.00
_cell.angle_beta   90.00
_cell.angle_gamma   90.00
#
_symmetry.space_group_name_H-M   'P 1'
#
loop_
_entity.id
_entity.type
_entity.pdbx_description
1 polymer ?
#
loop_
_entity_poly.entity_id
_entity_poly.type
_entity_poly.pdbx_seq_one_letter_code
_entity_poly.pdbx_strand_id
1 'polypeptide(L)'
;STLFPYTTLFRSYNEYLQKVLRIVTTRFDKVGRSKPKELPTLQINQQEIIRVIDRYIRTKLFSRSFNPFENYNWKILLHNEGVATQHIVREISKAIYYMQEQIDITDAIVEKIYFSSIPTLRIRESFSLDLEKIIYEKVGYPSNKGGFEKAFLEFLDADSEVNCFIKINENQHSFASIHYIRQDGLLATYHPDFMVCTSQHIYIIETKGQDKIFDKNVRQKQLATLEWCNKINQLRAQYRMNRQWLYILLSENDFYSLKRNGATLIEICNLNKVSESVATGNLF
;
A
#
# COMPACT_ATOMS: atom_id res chain seq x y z
N SER A 1 3.03 -18.03 5.45
CA SER A 1 4.27 -17.98 4.63
C SER A 1 5.45 -17.78 5.56
N THR A 2 6.33 -18.79 5.62
CA THR A 2 7.55 -18.71 6.40
C THR A 2 8.48 -17.66 5.79
N LEU A 3 8.96 -16.70 6.60
CA LEU A 3 9.96 -15.70 6.21
C LEU A 3 11.28 -16.35 5.74
N PHE A 4 11.49 -17.62 6.08
CA PHE A 4 12.61 -18.44 5.67
C PHE A 4 12.08 -19.74 5.09
N PRO A 5 11.86 -19.84 3.77
CA PRO A 5 11.56 -21.12 3.15
C PRO A 5 12.81 -21.98 3.21
N TYR A 6 12.72 -23.07 3.96
CA TYR A 6 13.71 -24.15 4.09
C TYR A 6 15.11 -23.76 4.58
N THR A 7 15.45 -24.27 5.75
CA THR A 7 16.82 -24.55 6.26
C THR A 7 17.95 -23.77 5.56
N THR A 8 17.91 -22.46 5.59
CA THR A 8 19.12 -21.68 5.36
C THR A 8 19.99 -21.95 6.58
N LEU A 9 20.96 -22.83 6.44
CA LEU A 9 21.98 -23.08 7.46
C LEU A 9 22.79 -21.79 7.63
N PHE A 10 22.36 -20.94 8.53
CA PHE A 10 23.19 -19.81 8.95
C PHE A 10 24.44 -20.35 9.62
N ARG A 11 25.59 -19.95 9.15
CA ARG A 11 26.88 -20.36 9.69
C ARG A 11 27.35 -19.44 10.81
N SER A 12 26.80 -18.22 10.86
CA SER A 12 27.19 -17.23 11.84
C SER A 12 26.07 -16.24 12.17
N TYR A 13 26.21 -15.55 13.30
CA TYR A 13 25.32 -14.46 13.69
C TYR A 13 25.35 -13.31 12.67
N ASN A 14 26.51 -13.03 12.07
CA ASN A 14 26.63 -11.98 11.06
C ASN A 14 25.81 -12.29 9.80
N GLU A 15 25.81 -13.55 9.34
CA GLU A 15 24.94 -13.97 8.21
C GLU A 15 23.46 -13.81 8.56
N TYR A 16 23.09 -14.13 9.81
CA TYR A 16 21.74 -13.89 10.30
C TYR A 16 21.36 -12.40 10.24
N LEU A 17 22.22 -11.49 10.76
CA LEU A 17 22.00 -10.05 10.70
C LEU A 17 21.86 -9.54 9.26
N GLN A 18 22.72 -10.00 8.35
CA GLN A 18 22.64 -9.64 6.93
C GLN A 18 21.32 -10.08 6.29
N LYS A 19 20.81 -11.25 6.64
CA LYS A 19 19.53 -11.73 6.15
C LYS A 19 18.37 -10.90 6.68
N VAL A 20 18.37 -10.57 7.97
CA VAL A 20 17.37 -9.70 8.58
C VAL A 20 17.41 -8.31 7.93
N LEU A 21 18.62 -7.73 7.75
CA LEU A 21 18.81 -6.46 7.06
C LEU A 21 18.15 -6.51 5.67
N ARG A 22 18.46 -7.52 4.87
CA ARG A 22 17.89 -7.65 3.53
C ARG A 22 16.36 -7.69 3.57
N ILE A 23 15.75 -8.37 4.53
CA ILE A 23 14.30 -8.46 4.64
C ILE A 23 13.70 -7.08 4.98
N VAL A 24 14.28 -6.35 5.94
CA VAL A 24 13.74 -5.06 6.39
C VAL A 24 14.02 -3.91 5.44
N THR A 25 15.03 -4.03 4.56
CA THR A 25 15.39 -2.99 3.58
C THR A 25 14.89 -3.27 2.16
N THR A 26 14.15 -4.34 1.94
CA THR A 26 13.53 -4.65 0.65
C THR A 26 12.02 -4.63 0.77
N ARG A 27 11.37 -4.20 -0.29
CA ARG A 27 9.91 -4.29 -0.43
C ARG A 27 9.56 -5.39 -1.43
N PHE A 28 8.41 -5.99 -1.23
CA PHE A 28 7.91 -7.05 -2.10
C PHE A 28 6.70 -6.52 -2.88
N ASP A 29 6.89 -6.25 -4.16
CA ASP A 29 5.79 -5.91 -5.06
C ASP A 29 5.22 -7.20 -5.65
N LYS A 30 3.90 -7.38 -5.45
CA LYS A 30 3.17 -8.45 -6.09
C LYS A 30 2.62 -7.93 -7.42
N VAL A 31 3.29 -8.26 -8.51
CA VAL A 31 2.86 -7.89 -9.85
C VAL A 31 2.13 -9.08 -10.48
N GLY A 32 0.79 -9.07 -10.45
CA GLY A 32 -0.05 -10.10 -11.06
C GLY A 32 0.19 -11.50 -10.45
N ARG A 33 0.33 -12.53 -11.31
CA ARG A 33 0.63 -13.92 -10.92
C ARG A 33 2.14 -14.20 -10.82
N SER A 34 3.00 -13.24 -11.05
CA SER A 34 4.44 -13.41 -10.99
C SER A 34 4.93 -13.53 -9.54
N LYS A 35 6.16 -14.04 -9.38
CA LYS A 35 6.83 -14.03 -8.07
C LYS A 35 6.99 -12.60 -7.56
N PRO A 36 6.86 -12.36 -6.24
CA PRO A 36 7.12 -11.05 -5.66
C PRO A 36 8.50 -10.55 -6.08
N LYS A 37 8.56 -9.32 -6.57
CA LYS A 37 9.82 -8.67 -6.93
C LYS A 37 10.38 -7.96 -5.70
N GLU A 38 11.60 -8.30 -5.31
CA GLU A 38 12.33 -7.58 -4.27
C GLU A 38 12.89 -6.29 -4.87
N LEU A 39 12.50 -5.15 -4.32
CA LEU A 39 13.04 -3.85 -4.69
C LEU A 39 13.75 -3.22 -3.50
N PRO A 40 14.94 -2.62 -3.68
CA PRO A 40 15.58 -1.85 -2.61
C PRO A 40 14.66 -0.74 -2.14
N THR A 41 14.43 -0.65 -0.84
CA THR A 41 13.43 0.26 -0.31
C THR A 41 13.92 1.69 -0.24
N LEU A 42 15.22 1.93 -0.06
CA LEU A 42 15.81 3.27 0.12
C LEU A 42 17.33 3.29 0.09
N GLN A 43 17.84 4.49 -0.10
CA GLN A 43 19.23 4.86 0.19
C GLN A 43 19.45 4.96 1.72
N ILE A 44 19.24 3.86 2.45
CA ILE A 44 19.50 3.82 3.89
C ILE A 44 20.93 3.33 4.10
N ASN A 45 21.62 3.91 5.09
CA ASN A 45 22.90 3.40 5.53
C ASN A 45 22.73 2.01 6.15
N GLN A 46 22.97 0.97 5.35
CA GLN A 46 22.81 -0.42 5.75
C GLN A 46 23.63 -0.80 6.99
N GLN A 47 24.80 -0.21 7.18
CA GLN A 47 25.66 -0.45 8.35
C GLN A 47 25.00 0.06 9.63
N GLU A 48 24.32 1.18 9.55
CA GLU A 48 23.60 1.76 10.68
C GLU A 48 22.39 0.89 11.07
N ILE A 49 21.64 0.41 10.10
CA ILE A 49 20.54 -0.51 10.36
C ILE A 49 21.02 -1.81 11.01
N ILE A 50 22.12 -2.40 10.54
CA ILE A 50 22.71 -3.58 11.18
C ILE A 50 23.03 -3.31 12.65
N ARG A 51 23.62 -2.16 12.97
CA ARG A 51 23.90 -1.76 14.36
C ARG A 51 22.61 -1.62 15.18
N VAL A 52 21.56 -1.08 14.60
CA VAL A 52 20.25 -0.96 15.28
C VAL A 52 19.66 -2.34 15.53
N ILE A 53 19.68 -3.23 14.55
CA ILE A 53 19.19 -4.62 14.67
C ILE A 53 19.97 -5.35 15.76
N ASP A 54 21.32 -5.30 15.72
CA ASP A 54 22.18 -5.93 16.72
C ASP A 54 21.90 -5.39 18.13
N ARG A 55 21.82 -4.07 18.28
CA ARG A 55 21.48 -3.43 19.55
C ARG A 55 20.12 -3.87 20.07
N TYR A 56 19.11 -3.88 19.20
CA TYR A 56 17.77 -4.32 19.55
C TYR A 56 17.76 -5.77 20.09
N ILE A 57 18.44 -6.67 19.39
CA ILE A 57 18.56 -8.08 19.79
C ILE A 57 19.23 -8.20 21.17
N ARG A 58 20.32 -7.46 21.38
CA ARG A 58 21.10 -7.54 22.62
C ARG A 58 20.44 -6.91 23.84
N THR A 59 19.58 -5.90 23.64
CA THR A 59 19.13 -5.08 24.77
C THR A 59 17.61 -5.05 24.96
N LYS A 60 16.83 -5.34 23.93
CA LYS A 60 15.36 -5.17 23.97
C LYS A 60 14.58 -6.43 23.71
N LEU A 61 14.99 -7.27 22.77
CA LEU A 61 14.22 -8.42 22.29
C LEU A 61 13.74 -9.35 23.40
N PHE A 62 14.59 -9.63 24.39
CA PHE A 62 14.28 -10.54 25.51
C PHE A 62 14.02 -9.81 26.82
N SER A 63 13.84 -8.48 26.80
CA SER A 63 13.71 -7.63 28.01
C SER A 63 14.85 -7.79 29.02
N ARG A 64 16.01 -8.29 28.57
CA ARG A 64 17.25 -8.47 29.32
C ARG A 64 18.43 -8.39 28.37
N SER A 65 19.64 -8.22 28.94
CA SER A 65 20.87 -8.32 28.17
C SER A 65 21.00 -9.72 27.55
N PHE A 66 21.33 -9.76 26.27
CA PHE A 66 21.51 -11.00 25.52
C PHE A 66 22.83 -10.94 24.73
N ASN A 67 23.69 -11.94 24.97
CA ASN A 67 24.93 -12.09 24.22
C ASN A 67 24.76 -13.15 23.12
N PRO A 68 24.66 -12.76 21.86
CA PRO A 68 24.43 -13.71 20.75
C PRO A 68 25.63 -14.63 20.47
N PHE A 69 26.83 -14.25 20.92
CA PHE A 69 28.07 -15.02 20.66
C PHE A 69 28.36 -16.07 21.73
N GLU A 70 27.83 -15.89 22.92
CA GLU A 70 28.04 -16.83 24.02
C GLU A 70 27.31 -18.14 23.73
N ASN A 71 28.01 -19.26 23.76
CA ASN A 71 27.46 -20.60 23.56
C ASN A 71 26.57 -20.75 22.32
N TYR A 72 26.83 -19.97 21.26
CA TYR A 72 26.00 -19.94 20.06
C TYR A 72 24.54 -19.51 20.32
N ASN A 73 24.30 -18.69 21.33
CA ASN A 73 22.95 -18.25 21.74
C ASN A 73 22.12 -17.66 20.59
N TRP A 74 22.76 -17.04 19.57
CA TRP A 74 22.05 -16.52 18.42
C TRP A 74 21.16 -17.55 17.71
N LYS A 75 21.42 -18.85 17.87
CA LYS A 75 20.60 -19.92 17.28
C LYS A 75 19.19 -19.93 17.84
N ILE A 76 18.95 -19.38 19.04
CA ILE A 76 17.61 -19.26 19.62
C ILE A 76 16.69 -18.39 18.76
N LEU A 77 17.25 -17.43 18.01
CA LEU A 77 16.50 -16.56 17.11
C LEU A 77 15.85 -17.33 15.95
N LEU A 78 16.31 -18.55 15.68
CA LEU A 78 15.82 -19.42 14.62
C LEU A 78 14.77 -20.44 15.12
N HIS A 79 14.60 -20.58 16.43
CA HIS A 79 13.64 -21.52 17.01
C HIS A 79 12.17 -21.10 16.79
N ASN A 80 11.26 -22.04 16.92
CA ASN A 80 9.81 -21.86 16.81
C ASN A 80 9.43 -21.15 15.51
N GLU A 81 9.81 -21.72 14.36
CA GLU A 81 9.51 -21.18 13.02
C GLU A 81 9.95 -19.71 12.84
N GLY A 82 10.95 -19.28 13.62
CA GLY A 82 11.51 -17.95 13.51
C GLY A 82 10.65 -16.85 14.17
N VAL A 83 9.87 -17.15 15.19
CA VAL A 83 9.02 -16.16 15.90
C VAL A 83 9.83 -14.95 16.34
N ALA A 84 11.02 -15.13 16.92
CA ALA A 84 11.91 -14.05 17.29
C ALA A 84 12.32 -13.21 16.06
N THR A 85 12.66 -13.87 14.97
CA THR A 85 13.01 -13.20 13.70
C THR A 85 11.83 -12.41 13.13
N GLN A 86 10.63 -12.98 13.14
CA GLN A 86 9.42 -12.28 12.68
C GLN A 86 9.16 -11.03 13.52
N HIS A 87 9.34 -11.12 14.84
CA HIS A 87 9.20 -9.98 15.74
C HIS A 87 10.24 -8.90 15.44
N ILE A 88 11.52 -9.25 15.28
CA ILE A 88 12.60 -8.32 14.93
C ILE A 88 12.27 -7.61 13.60
N VAL A 89 11.93 -8.37 12.56
CA VAL A 89 11.59 -7.82 11.24
C VAL A 89 10.43 -6.84 11.36
N ARG A 90 9.37 -7.21 12.08
CA ARG A 90 8.21 -6.34 12.28
C ARG A 90 8.56 -5.03 12.98
N GLU A 91 9.27 -5.08 14.10
CA GLU A 91 9.59 -3.87 14.87
C GLU A 91 10.59 -2.96 14.15
N ILE A 92 11.60 -3.52 13.49
CA ILE A 92 12.56 -2.74 12.71
C ILE A 92 11.90 -2.15 11.45
N SER A 93 11.06 -2.90 10.74
CA SER A 93 10.34 -2.38 9.57
C SER A 93 9.39 -1.24 9.94
N LYS A 94 8.69 -1.35 11.08
CA LYS A 94 7.87 -0.25 11.61
C LYS A 94 8.71 0.98 11.93
N ALA A 95 9.85 0.80 12.61
CA ALA A 95 10.73 1.91 12.95
C ALA A 95 11.25 2.62 11.68
N ILE A 96 11.67 1.87 10.66
CA ILE A 96 12.10 2.43 9.37
C ILE A 96 10.95 3.20 8.72
N TYR A 97 9.76 2.62 8.67
CA TYR A 97 8.59 3.26 8.09
C TYR A 97 8.26 4.58 8.80
N TYR A 98 8.15 4.59 10.14
CA TYR A 98 7.86 5.81 10.90
C TYR A 98 8.95 6.87 10.79
N MET A 99 10.21 6.48 10.72
CA MET A 99 11.29 7.45 10.47
C MET A 99 11.16 8.14 9.12
N GLN A 100 10.70 7.42 8.09
CA GLN A 100 10.46 7.99 6.77
C GLN A 100 9.26 8.93 6.75
N GLU A 101 8.23 8.63 7.55
CA GLU A 101 7.03 9.46 7.66
C GLU A 101 7.27 10.77 8.42
N GLN A 102 8.26 10.79 9.32
CA GLN A 102 8.63 11.99 10.08
C GLN A 102 9.53 12.96 9.29
N ILE A 103 9.91 12.64 8.06
CA ILE A 103 10.65 13.58 7.19
C ILE A 103 9.74 14.79 6.94
N ASP A 104 10.24 15.98 7.25
CA ASP A 104 9.51 17.23 7.05
C ASP A 104 9.15 17.40 5.56
N ILE A 105 7.87 17.64 5.29
CA ILE A 105 7.36 17.83 3.92
C ILE A 105 7.98 19.06 3.26
N THR A 106 8.46 20.02 4.03
CA THR A 106 9.12 21.22 3.49
C THR A 106 10.39 20.91 2.71
N ASP A 107 11.07 19.81 3.04
CA ASP A 107 12.28 19.34 2.35
C ASP A 107 12.00 18.29 1.28
N ALA A 108 10.74 17.91 1.08
CA ALA A 108 10.35 16.92 0.10
C ALA A 108 10.50 17.44 -1.34
N ILE A 109 11.12 16.63 -2.20
CA ILE A 109 11.11 16.86 -3.64
C ILE A 109 9.79 16.33 -4.18
N VAL A 110 8.98 17.25 -4.77
CA VAL A 110 7.72 16.89 -5.41
C VAL A 110 7.98 16.56 -6.88
N GLU A 111 7.92 15.29 -7.23
CA GLU A 111 7.93 14.82 -8.60
C GLU A 111 6.50 14.56 -9.07
N LYS A 112 6.17 15.03 -10.28
CA LYS A 112 4.87 14.79 -10.92
C LYS A 112 5.04 13.83 -12.07
N ILE A 113 4.39 12.68 -11.97
CA ILE A 113 4.31 11.70 -13.06
C ILE A 113 2.87 11.66 -13.55
N TYR A 114 2.68 11.88 -14.83
CA TYR A 114 1.36 11.88 -15.46
C TYR A 114 1.05 10.52 -16.06
N PHE A 115 -0.19 10.08 -15.97
CA PHE A 115 -0.63 8.83 -16.60
C PHE A 115 -0.44 8.85 -18.12
N SER A 116 -0.49 10.03 -18.74
CA SER A 116 -0.19 10.22 -20.18
C SER A 116 1.25 9.87 -20.57
N SER A 117 2.17 9.72 -19.60
CA SER A 117 3.52 9.19 -19.88
C SER A 117 3.51 7.70 -20.25
N ILE A 118 2.39 7.01 -20.00
CA ILE A 118 2.11 5.65 -20.48
C ILE A 118 1.04 5.77 -21.57
N PRO A 119 1.42 5.91 -22.86
CA PRO A 119 0.47 6.25 -23.92
C PRO A 119 -0.50 5.11 -24.27
N THR A 120 -0.13 3.86 -23.96
CA THR A 120 -0.94 2.70 -24.33
C THR A 120 -1.01 1.69 -23.20
N LEU A 121 -2.19 1.08 -23.02
CA LEU A 121 -2.39 -0.02 -22.07
C LEU A 121 -2.60 -1.33 -22.81
N ARG A 122 -2.02 -2.40 -22.28
CA ARG A 122 -2.32 -3.77 -22.72
C ARG A 122 -3.55 -4.26 -22.00
N ILE A 123 -4.66 -4.39 -22.71
CA ILE A 123 -5.95 -4.88 -22.19
C ILE A 123 -6.46 -6.04 -23.05
N ARG A 124 -7.43 -6.79 -22.51
CA ARG A 124 -8.17 -7.80 -23.28
C ARG A 124 -9.39 -7.17 -23.89
N GLU A 125 -9.52 -7.24 -25.22
CA GLU A 125 -10.64 -6.66 -25.96
C GLU A 125 -12.00 -7.15 -25.45
N SER A 126 -12.16 -8.46 -25.18
CA SER A 126 -13.40 -9.06 -24.68
C SER A 126 -13.82 -8.61 -23.27
N PHE A 127 -12.94 -7.94 -22.53
CA PHE A 127 -13.18 -7.42 -21.19
C PHE A 127 -12.75 -5.95 -21.09
N SER A 128 -13.16 -5.17 -22.06
CA SER A 128 -12.91 -3.74 -22.11
C SER A 128 -14.20 -2.96 -22.35
N LEU A 129 -14.14 -1.67 -22.01
CA LEU A 129 -15.19 -0.68 -22.22
C LEU A 129 -14.61 0.51 -22.96
N ASP A 130 -15.40 1.07 -23.88
CA ASP A 130 -15.21 2.38 -24.47
C ASP A 130 -15.98 3.38 -23.61
N LEU A 131 -15.28 4.34 -22.99
CA LEU A 131 -15.87 5.32 -22.07
C LEU A 131 -15.34 6.71 -22.41
N GLU A 132 -16.15 7.75 -22.20
CA GLU A 132 -15.82 9.11 -22.62
C GLU A 132 -14.89 9.86 -21.66
N LYS A 133 -15.03 9.62 -20.32
CA LYS A 133 -14.28 10.34 -19.27
C LYS A 133 -13.01 9.65 -18.82
N ILE A 134 -12.71 8.49 -19.37
CA ILE A 134 -11.45 7.82 -19.07
C ILE A 134 -10.31 8.44 -19.91
N ILE A 135 -9.10 8.46 -19.34
CA ILE A 135 -7.94 9.07 -20.02
C ILE A 135 -7.33 8.20 -21.14
N TYR A 136 -7.79 6.96 -21.30
CA TYR A 136 -7.40 6.05 -22.39
C TYR A 136 -8.58 5.75 -23.29
N GLU A 137 -8.32 5.35 -24.52
CA GLU A 137 -9.36 4.97 -25.48
C GLU A 137 -10.27 3.86 -24.97
N LYS A 138 -9.68 2.88 -24.26
CA LYS A 138 -10.41 1.77 -23.64
C LYS A 138 -9.89 1.45 -22.26
N VAL A 139 -10.74 0.89 -21.41
CA VAL A 139 -10.39 0.39 -20.09
C VAL A 139 -10.74 -1.07 -19.94
N GLY A 140 -9.79 -1.85 -19.37
CA GLY A 140 -10.03 -3.26 -19.05
C GLY A 140 -10.68 -3.45 -17.69
N TYR A 141 -11.52 -4.47 -17.56
CA TYR A 141 -12.07 -4.95 -16.29
C TYR A 141 -11.78 -6.44 -16.09
N PRO A 142 -11.81 -6.98 -14.84
CA PRO A 142 -11.53 -8.39 -14.59
C PRO A 142 -12.53 -9.33 -15.26
N SER A 143 -12.04 -10.41 -15.87
CA SER A 143 -12.90 -11.43 -16.51
C SER A 143 -13.71 -12.26 -15.51
N ASN A 144 -13.18 -12.43 -14.29
CA ASN A 144 -13.84 -13.16 -13.20
C ASN A 144 -14.19 -12.19 -12.08
N LYS A 145 -15.46 -12.21 -11.61
CA LYS A 145 -15.96 -11.34 -10.54
C LYS A 145 -15.81 -9.83 -10.82
N GLY A 146 -15.67 -9.43 -12.10
CA GLY A 146 -15.50 -8.03 -12.51
C GLY A 146 -16.78 -7.22 -12.63
N GLY A 147 -17.93 -7.78 -12.25
CA GLY A 147 -19.23 -7.10 -12.39
C GLY A 147 -19.31 -5.79 -11.63
N PHE A 148 -18.80 -5.75 -10.41
CA PHE A 148 -18.77 -4.54 -9.60
C PHE A 148 -17.87 -3.46 -10.23
N GLU A 149 -16.63 -3.80 -10.58
CA GLU A 149 -15.72 -2.82 -11.19
C GLU A 149 -16.24 -2.30 -12.53
N LYS A 150 -16.86 -3.18 -13.36
CA LYS A 150 -17.50 -2.78 -14.60
C LYS A 150 -18.64 -1.79 -14.34
N ALA A 151 -19.56 -2.13 -13.43
CA ALA A 151 -20.69 -1.28 -13.08
C ALA A 151 -20.25 0.07 -12.48
N PHE A 152 -19.12 0.10 -11.79
CA PHE A 152 -18.54 1.32 -11.24
C PHE A 152 -17.90 2.18 -12.34
N LEU A 153 -17.20 1.59 -13.30
CA LEU A 153 -16.66 2.29 -14.47
C LEU A 153 -17.76 2.98 -15.29
N GLU A 154 -18.85 2.25 -15.59
CA GLU A 154 -20.03 2.80 -16.31
C GLU A 154 -20.71 3.91 -15.50
N PHE A 155 -20.75 3.78 -14.18
CA PHE A 155 -21.29 4.80 -13.28
C PHE A 155 -20.44 6.08 -13.30
N LEU A 156 -19.10 5.96 -13.21
CA LEU A 156 -18.19 7.11 -13.27
C LEU A 156 -18.31 7.88 -14.60
N ASP A 157 -18.48 7.17 -15.69
CA ASP A 157 -18.62 7.77 -17.01
C ASP A 157 -19.93 8.56 -17.17
N ALA A 158 -21.01 8.06 -16.59
CA ALA A 158 -22.32 8.68 -16.64
C ALA A 158 -22.50 9.85 -15.64
N ASP A 159 -21.73 9.90 -14.57
CA ASP A 159 -21.90 10.88 -13.49
C ASP A 159 -21.39 12.27 -13.90
N SER A 160 -22.24 13.31 -13.83
CA SER A 160 -21.93 14.67 -14.25
C SER A 160 -20.84 15.37 -13.40
N GLU A 161 -20.63 14.93 -12.16
CA GLU A 161 -19.61 15.47 -11.25
C GLU A 161 -18.21 14.98 -11.58
N VAL A 162 -18.09 13.91 -12.36
CA VAL A 162 -16.81 13.34 -12.77
C VAL A 162 -16.27 14.07 -13.99
N ASN A 163 -15.09 14.67 -13.85
CA ASN A 163 -14.38 15.31 -14.97
C ASN A 163 -13.58 14.28 -15.79
N CYS A 164 -12.81 13.45 -15.11
CA CYS A 164 -12.07 12.33 -15.70
C CYS A 164 -11.70 11.31 -14.63
N PHE A 165 -11.37 10.11 -15.06
CA PHE A 165 -10.93 9.07 -14.17
C PHE A 165 -9.96 8.10 -14.84
N ILE A 166 -9.33 7.27 -14.02
CA ILE A 166 -8.49 6.17 -14.48
C ILE A 166 -8.70 4.95 -13.57
N LYS A 167 -8.75 3.78 -14.19
CA LYS A 167 -8.52 2.50 -13.49
C LYS A 167 -7.03 2.21 -13.50
N ILE A 168 -6.43 2.09 -12.32
CA ILE A 168 -4.99 1.87 -12.20
C ILE A 168 -4.65 0.42 -12.58
N ASN A 169 -3.68 0.27 -13.46
CA ASN A 169 -3.14 -1.03 -13.85
C ASN A 169 -1.78 -1.24 -13.16
N GLU A 170 -1.74 -2.13 -12.16
CA GLU A 170 -0.55 -2.37 -11.35
C GLU A 170 0.69 -2.78 -12.16
N ASN A 171 0.50 -3.39 -13.34
CA ASN A 171 1.60 -3.85 -14.19
C ASN A 171 2.20 -2.72 -15.05
N GLN A 172 1.44 -1.68 -15.34
CA GLN A 172 1.83 -0.60 -16.26
C GLN A 172 1.97 0.75 -15.55
N HIS A 173 1.20 0.99 -14.50
CA HIS A 173 1.26 2.20 -13.69
C HIS A 173 2.06 1.99 -12.40
N SER A 174 3.29 1.48 -12.50
CA SER A 174 4.13 1.16 -11.33
C SER A 174 4.38 2.36 -10.41
N PHE A 175 4.33 3.58 -10.95
CA PHE A 175 4.47 4.83 -10.18
C PHE A 175 3.23 5.16 -9.33
N ALA A 176 2.03 4.67 -9.70
CA ALA A 176 0.79 4.90 -8.96
C ALA A 176 0.64 3.89 -7.80
N SER A 177 1.61 3.86 -6.91
CA SER A 177 1.68 2.91 -5.81
C SER A 177 1.89 3.60 -4.47
N ILE A 178 1.34 3.01 -3.42
CA ILE A 178 1.44 3.48 -2.03
C ILE A 178 2.14 2.40 -1.19
N HIS A 179 3.11 2.83 -0.39
CA HIS A 179 3.82 1.95 0.54
C HIS A 179 3.00 1.73 1.81
N TYR A 180 2.99 0.52 2.33
CA TYR A 180 2.34 0.19 3.58
C TYR A 180 3.06 -0.94 4.30
N ILE A 181 2.86 -1.06 5.62
CA ILE A 181 3.34 -2.20 6.39
C ILE A 181 2.24 -3.24 6.47
N ARG A 182 2.53 -4.43 5.99
CA ARG A 182 1.64 -5.58 6.09
C ARG A 182 1.49 -6.04 7.54
N GLN A 183 0.47 -6.88 7.79
CA GLN A 183 0.24 -7.46 9.12
C GLN A 183 1.45 -8.27 9.64
N ASP A 184 2.20 -8.90 8.74
CA ASP A 184 3.41 -9.67 9.09
C ASP A 184 4.64 -8.78 9.31
N GLY A 185 4.49 -7.44 9.26
CA GLY A 185 5.54 -6.46 9.49
C GLY A 185 6.43 -6.18 8.29
N LEU A 186 6.16 -6.76 7.13
CA LEU A 186 6.92 -6.51 5.91
C LEU A 186 6.43 -5.23 5.23
N LEU A 187 7.38 -4.44 4.74
CA LEU A 187 7.07 -3.32 3.87
C LEU A 187 6.59 -3.83 2.50
N ALA A 188 5.50 -3.30 2.03
CA ALA A 188 4.91 -3.65 0.74
C ALA A 188 4.37 -2.40 0.03
N THR A 189 4.06 -2.56 -1.24
CA THR A 189 3.35 -1.56 -2.04
C THR A 189 2.02 -2.13 -2.51
N TYR A 190 1.06 -1.26 -2.70
CA TYR A 190 -0.16 -1.61 -3.40
C TYR A 190 -0.56 -0.48 -4.36
N HIS A 191 -1.35 -0.83 -5.35
CA HIS A 191 -1.94 0.10 -6.30
C HIS A 191 -3.42 0.22 -5.96
N PRO A 192 -3.94 1.43 -5.69
CA PRO A 192 -5.39 1.66 -5.59
C PRO A 192 -6.10 1.25 -6.88
N ASP A 193 -7.38 0.93 -6.79
CA ASP A 193 -8.12 0.50 -7.99
C ASP A 193 -8.39 1.67 -8.95
N PHE A 194 -8.79 2.84 -8.41
CA PHE A 194 -9.19 4.00 -9.22
C PHE A 194 -8.64 5.31 -8.69
N MET A 195 -8.42 6.24 -9.60
CA MET A 195 -8.26 7.66 -9.30
C MET A 195 -9.30 8.44 -10.10
N VAL A 196 -10.12 9.25 -9.39
CA VAL A 196 -11.23 9.99 -9.98
C VAL A 196 -11.09 11.47 -9.69
N CYS A 197 -11.21 12.29 -10.71
CA CYS A 197 -11.06 13.72 -10.65
C CYS A 197 -12.41 14.41 -10.83
N THR A 198 -12.75 15.26 -9.88
CA THR A 198 -13.88 16.20 -9.96
C THR A 198 -13.37 17.64 -10.02
N SER A 199 -14.25 18.61 -9.98
CA SER A 199 -13.86 20.04 -9.94
C SER A 199 -13.02 20.40 -8.71
N GLN A 200 -13.31 19.82 -7.55
CA GLN A 200 -12.69 20.17 -6.26
C GLN A 200 -11.83 19.09 -5.63
N HIS A 201 -12.05 17.81 -6.01
CA HIS A 201 -11.41 16.67 -5.36
C HIS A 201 -10.71 15.75 -6.35
N ILE A 202 -9.70 15.06 -5.85
CA ILE A 202 -9.17 13.84 -6.44
C ILE A 202 -9.43 12.73 -5.42
N TYR A 203 -10.22 11.75 -5.83
CA TYR A 203 -10.54 10.59 -5.02
C TYR A 203 -9.63 9.42 -5.39
N ILE A 204 -8.97 8.85 -4.39
CA ILE A 204 -8.32 7.55 -4.49
C ILE A 204 -9.31 6.53 -3.98
N ILE A 205 -9.81 5.66 -4.87
CA ILE A 205 -10.90 4.74 -4.55
C ILE A 205 -10.38 3.30 -4.62
N GLU A 206 -10.62 2.57 -3.54
CA GLU A 206 -10.41 1.13 -3.45
C GLU A 206 -11.78 0.45 -3.38
N THR A 207 -12.02 -0.48 -4.29
CA THR A 207 -13.28 -1.26 -4.35
C THR A 207 -13.08 -2.63 -3.69
N LYS A 208 -14.05 -3.07 -2.88
CA LYS A 208 -13.98 -4.36 -2.20
C LYS A 208 -15.32 -5.07 -2.21
N GLY A 209 -15.29 -6.37 -2.53
CA GLY A 209 -16.38 -7.26 -2.20
C GLY A 209 -16.65 -7.27 -0.70
N GLN A 210 -17.90 -7.44 -0.29
CA GLN A 210 -18.33 -7.33 1.12
C GLN A 210 -17.56 -8.24 2.07
N ASP A 211 -17.16 -9.42 1.62
CA ASP A 211 -16.41 -10.42 2.39
C ASP A 211 -14.98 -10.01 2.72
N LYS A 212 -14.43 -9.00 2.05
CA LYS A 212 -13.01 -8.61 2.14
C LYS A 212 -12.75 -7.28 2.84
N ILE A 213 -13.78 -6.54 3.19
CA ILE A 213 -13.62 -5.19 3.81
C ILE A 213 -12.89 -5.26 5.15
N PHE A 214 -13.09 -6.34 5.92
CA PHE A 214 -12.52 -6.51 7.24
C PHE A 214 -11.14 -7.22 7.25
N ASP A 215 -10.54 -7.47 6.07
CA ASP A 215 -9.20 -8.03 6.00
C ASP A 215 -8.19 -7.05 6.65
N LYS A 216 -7.34 -7.59 7.52
CA LYS A 216 -6.35 -6.79 8.26
C LYS A 216 -5.35 -6.06 7.35
N ASN A 217 -5.04 -6.63 6.19
CA ASN A 217 -4.19 -5.95 5.20
C ASN A 217 -4.93 -4.81 4.50
N VAL A 218 -6.25 -4.90 4.32
CA VAL A 218 -7.07 -3.79 3.82
C VAL A 218 -6.97 -2.61 4.76
N ARG A 219 -7.07 -2.85 6.06
CA ARG A 219 -6.91 -1.79 7.07
C ARG A 219 -5.53 -1.12 7.04
N GLN A 220 -4.45 -1.89 6.87
CA GLN A 220 -3.10 -1.31 6.76
C GLN A 220 -2.95 -0.44 5.50
N LYS A 221 -3.52 -0.86 4.38
CA LYS A 221 -3.58 -0.06 3.15
C LYS A 221 -4.38 1.22 3.35
N GLN A 222 -5.52 1.16 4.05
CA GLN A 222 -6.33 2.33 4.36
C GLN A 222 -5.53 3.38 5.13
N LEU A 223 -4.88 2.98 6.23
CA LEU A 223 -4.09 3.89 7.06
C LEU A 223 -2.98 4.56 6.24
N ALA A 224 -2.23 3.78 5.47
CA ALA A 224 -1.17 4.31 4.62
C ALA A 224 -1.68 5.28 3.55
N THR A 225 -2.85 5.00 2.96
CA THR A 225 -3.43 5.89 1.94
C THR A 225 -3.97 7.18 2.54
N LEU A 226 -4.60 7.09 3.71
CA LEU A 226 -5.06 8.29 4.44
C LEU A 226 -3.90 9.20 4.78
N GLU A 227 -2.82 8.64 5.31
CA GLU A 227 -1.62 9.40 5.63
C GLU A 227 -0.98 10.01 4.38
N TRP A 228 -0.90 9.25 3.28
CA TRP A 228 -0.43 9.76 2.00
C TRP A 228 -1.30 10.95 1.50
N CYS A 229 -2.62 10.83 1.55
CA CYS A 229 -3.54 11.91 1.19
C CYS A 229 -3.34 13.14 2.09
N ASN A 230 -3.17 12.94 3.40
CA ASN A 230 -2.92 14.03 4.34
C ASN A 230 -1.63 14.79 4.01
N LYS A 231 -0.55 14.08 3.69
CA LYS A 231 0.73 14.67 3.26
C LYS A 231 0.57 15.47 1.96
N ILE A 232 -0.12 14.92 0.96
CA ILE A 232 -0.40 15.64 -0.29
C ILE A 232 -1.23 16.91 -0.03
N ASN A 233 -2.22 16.84 0.85
CA ASN A 233 -3.08 17.97 1.16
C ASN A 233 -2.36 19.12 1.91
N GLN A 234 -1.23 18.85 2.56
CA GLN A 234 -0.36 19.85 3.18
C GLN A 234 0.51 20.59 2.16
N LEU A 235 0.70 20.04 0.95
CA LEU A 235 1.44 20.72 -0.10
C LEU A 235 0.70 21.96 -0.59
N ARG A 236 1.46 22.93 -1.14
CA ARG A 236 0.88 24.09 -1.80
C ARG A 236 -0.09 23.67 -2.91
N ALA A 237 -1.17 24.39 -3.09
CA ALA A 237 -2.27 24.05 -4.01
C ALA A 237 -1.79 23.70 -5.44
N GLN A 238 -0.79 24.40 -5.95
CA GLN A 238 -0.20 24.14 -7.27
C GLN A 238 0.43 22.74 -7.42
N TYR A 239 0.92 22.14 -6.34
CA TYR A 239 1.51 20.81 -6.36
C TYR A 239 0.48 19.69 -6.30
N ARG A 240 -0.74 19.97 -5.82
CA ARG A 240 -1.86 19.03 -5.71
C ARG A 240 -3.01 19.31 -6.68
N MET A 241 -2.71 19.95 -7.80
CA MET A 241 -3.66 20.29 -8.88
C MET A 241 -4.80 21.20 -8.42
N ASN A 242 -4.60 22.03 -7.40
CA ASN A 242 -5.60 22.88 -6.75
C ASN A 242 -6.83 22.11 -6.23
N ARG A 243 -6.68 20.82 -5.94
CA ARG A 243 -7.74 19.93 -5.45
C ARG A 243 -7.37 19.32 -4.10
N GLN A 244 -8.38 18.89 -3.36
CA GLN A 244 -8.19 18.07 -2.16
C GLN A 244 -8.16 16.60 -2.54
N TRP A 245 -7.22 15.86 -1.97
CA TRP A 245 -7.07 14.43 -2.19
C TRP A 245 -7.73 13.65 -1.06
N LEU A 246 -8.60 12.72 -1.40
CA LEU A 246 -9.41 11.96 -0.45
C LEU A 246 -9.33 10.47 -0.76
N TYR A 247 -9.30 9.66 0.28
CA TYR A 247 -9.35 8.20 0.15
C TYR A 247 -10.75 7.66 0.46
N ILE A 248 -11.22 6.77 -0.38
CA ILE A 248 -12.53 6.13 -0.30
C ILE A 248 -12.33 4.62 -0.35
N LEU A 249 -12.88 3.90 0.63
CA LEU A 249 -13.08 2.46 0.56
C LEU A 249 -14.54 2.19 0.24
N LEU A 250 -14.82 1.68 -0.95
CA LEU A 250 -16.17 1.45 -1.43
C LEU A 250 -16.51 -0.04 -1.45
N SER A 251 -17.50 -0.43 -0.67
CA SER A 251 -18.03 -1.78 -0.71
C SER A 251 -18.98 -1.97 -1.88
N GLU A 252 -19.05 -3.20 -2.38
CA GLU A 252 -20.01 -3.58 -3.42
C GLU A 252 -21.46 -3.30 -3.00
N ASN A 253 -21.82 -3.63 -1.76
CA ASN A 253 -23.17 -3.42 -1.23
C ASN A 253 -23.52 -1.94 -1.12
N ASP A 254 -22.60 -1.12 -0.58
CA ASP A 254 -22.84 0.33 -0.45
C ASP A 254 -23.00 0.97 -1.82
N PHE A 255 -22.11 0.61 -2.76
CA PHE A 255 -22.22 1.11 -4.13
C PHE A 255 -23.57 0.83 -4.76
N TYR A 256 -24.01 -0.44 -4.79
CA TYR A 256 -25.27 -0.78 -5.43
C TYR A 256 -26.49 -0.22 -4.70
N SER A 257 -26.43 -0.12 -3.38
CA SER A 257 -27.51 0.50 -2.59
C SER A 257 -27.65 1.98 -2.90
N LEU A 258 -26.54 2.73 -2.85
CA LEU A 258 -26.55 4.17 -3.11
C LEU A 258 -26.86 4.50 -4.57
N LYS A 259 -26.29 3.75 -5.52
CA LYS A 259 -26.59 3.89 -6.95
C LYS A 259 -28.10 3.70 -7.25
N ARG A 260 -28.74 2.69 -6.66
CA ARG A 260 -30.20 2.46 -6.82
C ARG A 260 -31.05 3.62 -6.31
N ASN A 261 -30.55 4.34 -5.32
CA ASN A 261 -31.20 5.52 -4.75
C ASN A 261 -30.84 6.82 -5.50
N GLY A 262 -30.13 6.73 -6.63
CA GLY A 262 -29.79 7.88 -7.47
C GLY A 262 -28.65 8.75 -6.93
N ALA A 263 -27.85 8.24 -5.99
CA ALA A 263 -26.73 9.00 -5.43
C ALA A 263 -25.65 9.29 -6.48
N THR A 264 -25.13 10.52 -6.47
CA THR A 264 -23.96 10.94 -7.26
C THR A 264 -22.65 10.39 -6.68
N LEU A 265 -21.56 10.47 -7.45
CA LEU A 265 -20.24 10.08 -6.94
C LEU A 265 -19.87 10.84 -5.65
N ILE A 266 -20.12 12.15 -5.62
CA ILE A 266 -19.77 12.96 -4.45
C ILE A 266 -20.53 12.51 -3.20
N GLU A 267 -21.81 12.19 -3.33
CA GLU A 267 -22.63 11.67 -2.23
C GLU A 267 -22.13 10.30 -1.77
N ILE A 268 -21.84 9.38 -2.71
CA ILE A 268 -21.21 8.09 -2.40
C ILE A 268 -19.88 8.26 -1.66
N CYS A 269 -19.03 9.14 -2.15
CA CYS A 269 -17.73 9.40 -1.53
C CYS A 269 -17.86 10.02 -0.13
N ASN A 270 -18.78 10.93 0.08
CA ASN A 270 -18.99 11.55 1.40
C ASN A 270 -19.46 10.54 2.46
N LEU A 271 -20.30 9.58 2.07
CA LEU A 271 -20.77 8.53 2.97
C LEU A 271 -19.71 7.45 3.26
N ASN A 272 -18.79 7.21 2.31
CA ASN A 272 -17.76 6.17 2.41
C ASN A 272 -16.37 6.75 2.69
N LYS A 273 -16.26 8.03 3.04
CA LYS A 273 -14.99 8.65 3.40
C LYS A 273 -14.42 8.02 4.65
N VAL A 274 -13.23 7.43 4.52
CA VAL A 274 -12.52 6.86 5.65
C VAL A 274 -11.87 7.96 6.46
N SER A 275 -12.12 8.00 7.77
CA SER A 275 -11.41 8.87 8.72
C SER A 275 -10.35 8.07 9.49
N GLU A 276 -9.35 8.76 10.05
CA GLU A 276 -8.32 8.12 10.87
C GLU A 276 -8.91 7.39 12.08
N SER A 277 -9.92 7.97 12.72
CA SER A 277 -10.62 7.35 13.87
C SER A 277 -11.25 6.02 13.51
N VAL A 278 -11.87 5.91 12.34
CA VAL A 278 -12.46 4.66 11.83
C VAL A 278 -11.35 3.67 11.46
N ALA A 279 -10.29 4.13 10.80
CA ALA A 279 -9.19 3.30 10.38
C ALA A 279 -8.37 2.76 11.57
N THR A 280 -8.23 3.49 12.67
CA THR A 280 -7.55 3.02 13.89
C THR A 280 -8.40 2.12 14.78
N GLY A 281 -9.71 2.03 14.50
CA GLY A 281 -10.66 1.25 15.31
C GLY A 281 -11.03 1.90 16.65
N ASN A 282 -10.68 3.17 16.84
CA ASN A 282 -11.15 3.99 17.95
C ASN A 282 -12.57 4.50 17.65
N LEU A 283 -13.52 3.60 17.59
CA LEU A 283 -14.93 3.89 17.84
C LEU A 283 -15.14 3.65 19.34
N PHE A 284 -15.04 4.77 20.12
CA PHE A 284 -15.22 4.88 21.59
C PHE A 284 -14.08 4.35 22.44
#